data_d2d6d165b0a33c9d30cc16eb4e54ba66
#
_entry.id   d2d6d165b0a33c9d30cc16eb4e54ba66
#
_cell.length_a   1.000
_cell.length_b   1.000
_cell.length_c   1.000
_cell.angle_alpha   90.00
_cell.angle_beta   90.00
_cell.angle_gamma   90.00
#
_symmetry.space_group_name_H-M   'P 1'
#
loop_
_entity.id
_entity.type
_entity.pdbx_description
1 polymer ?
#
loop_
_entity_poly.entity_id
_entity_poly.type
_entity_poly.pdbx_seq_one_letter_code
_entity_poly.pdbx_strand_id
1 'polypeptide(L)'
;VHFLSHSSVIGFILRTYKRYSFFKTMRKIEQEMNRAIRYRRNFSKANTSVTCYREEIEIRLHGNLIGTVDTASNQLRIFDGGWQTVTTKSRLNALCDEFAPCMGVFQKNWDWFVSDRLTNQVVPFFSGMAV
;
A
#
# COMPACT_ATOMS: atom_id res chain seq x y z
N VAL A 1 -8.20 0.58 10.30
CA VAL A 1 -7.92 -0.57 11.15
C VAL A 1 -6.54 -0.43 11.74
N HIS A 2 -6.50 -0.48 13.03
CA HIS A 2 -5.25 -0.39 13.73
C HIS A 2 -4.68 -1.79 13.92
N PHE A 3 -3.60 -2.07 13.26
CA PHE A 3 -2.92 -3.36 13.42
C PHE A 3 -1.85 -3.20 14.45
N LEU A 4 -1.87 -4.12 15.40
CA LEU A 4 -0.93 -4.08 16.48
C LEU A 4 0.49 -4.10 15.96
N SER A 5 1.31 -3.26 16.52
CA SER A 5 2.73 -3.38 16.32
C SER A 5 3.16 -4.62 17.07
N HIS A 6 3.25 -5.71 16.38
CA HIS A 6 3.81 -6.91 16.96
C HIS A 6 5.28 -6.70 17.22
N SER A 7 5.90 -7.63 17.90
CA SER A 7 7.32 -7.54 18.09
C SER A 7 7.98 -7.30 16.73
N SER A 8 8.93 -6.39 16.70
CA SER A 8 9.62 -6.04 15.46
C SER A 8 10.23 -7.25 14.77
N VAL A 9 10.55 -8.30 15.53
CA VAL A 9 11.12 -9.54 14.98
C VAL A 9 10.10 -10.25 14.10
N ILE A 10 8.88 -10.43 14.58
CA ILE A 10 7.84 -11.11 13.82
C ILE A 10 7.49 -10.28 12.58
N GLY A 11 7.34 -8.97 12.74
CA GLY A 11 7.05 -8.09 11.61
C GLY A 11 8.13 -8.13 10.55
N PHE A 12 9.39 -8.19 10.96
CA PHE A 12 10.52 -8.26 10.04
C PHE A 12 10.51 -9.57 9.26
N ILE A 13 10.29 -10.68 9.94
CA ILE A 13 10.26 -12.00 9.28
C ILE A 13 9.12 -12.07 8.27
N LEU A 14 7.93 -11.63 8.65
CA LEU A 14 6.78 -11.64 7.76
C LEU A 14 6.99 -10.72 6.56
N ARG A 15 7.59 -9.55 6.79
CA ARG A 15 7.91 -8.62 5.71
C ARG A 15 8.86 -9.25 4.70
N THR A 16 9.91 -9.90 5.18
CA THR A 16 10.91 -10.52 4.32
C THR A 16 10.29 -11.65 3.50
N TYR A 17 9.53 -12.51 4.15
CA TYR A 17 8.88 -13.63 3.47
C TYR A 17 7.89 -13.14 2.43
N LYS A 18 7.04 -12.19 2.80
CA LYS A 18 6.04 -11.67 1.90
C LYS A 18 6.66 -10.94 0.72
N ARG A 19 7.69 -10.16 0.97
CA ARG A 19 8.38 -9.42 -0.09
C ARG A 19 8.99 -10.38 -1.10
N TYR A 20 9.62 -11.45 -0.64
CA TYR A 20 10.21 -12.45 -1.51
C TYR A 20 9.14 -13.10 -2.40
N SER A 21 8.05 -13.51 -1.79
CA SER A 21 6.93 -14.14 -2.49
C SER A 21 6.26 -13.19 -3.46
N PHE A 22 6.00 -11.96 -3.03
CA PHE A 22 5.26 -10.97 -3.80
C PHE A 22 6.10 -10.39 -4.94
N PHE A 23 7.39 -10.32 -4.79
CA PHE A 23 8.28 -9.71 -5.77
C PHE A 23 8.11 -10.30 -7.17
N LYS A 24 7.72 -11.57 -7.23
CA LYS A 24 7.52 -12.27 -8.51
C LYS A 24 6.33 -11.73 -9.29
N THR A 25 5.36 -11.13 -8.62
CA THR A 25 4.12 -10.68 -9.25
C THR A 25 3.98 -9.18 -9.32
N MET A 26 4.81 -8.44 -8.58
CA MET A 26 4.75 -6.99 -8.56
C MET A 26 5.19 -6.41 -9.90
N ARG A 27 4.37 -5.50 -10.44
CA ARG A 27 4.69 -4.84 -11.70
C ARG A 27 5.90 -3.93 -11.55
N LYS A 28 6.64 -3.74 -12.65
CA LYS A 28 7.85 -2.92 -12.62
C LYS A 28 7.56 -1.49 -12.16
N ILE A 29 6.46 -0.89 -12.65
CA ILE A 29 6.10 0.47 -12.24
C ILE A 29 5.82 0.56 -10.74
N GLU A 30 5.31 -0.52 -10.14
CA GLU A 30 5.05 -0.57 -8.70
C GLU A 30 6.34 -0.71 -7.90
N GLN A 31 7.30 -1.44 -8.44
CA GLN A 31 8.64 -1.51 -7.83
C GLN A 31 9.30 -0.15 -7.84
N GLU A 32 9.21 0.56 -8.97
CA GLU A 32 9.77 1.91 -9.11
C GLU A 32 9.05 2.91 -8.19
N MET A 33 7.73 2.81 -8.11
CA MET A 33 6.91 3.62 -7.21
C MET A 33 7.34 3.44 -5.75
N ASN A 34 7.43 2.20 -5.31
CA ASN A 34 7.83 1.88 -3.93
C ASN A 34 9.26 2.34 -3.64
N ARG A 35 10.14 2.22 -4.62
CA ARG A 35 11.51 2.71 -4.49
C ARG A 35 11.53 4.23 -4.29
N ALA A 36 10.74 4.95 -5.07
CA ALA A 36 10.64 6.40 -4.94
C ALA A 36 10.16 6.81 -3.56
N ILE A 37 9.15 6.13 -3.04
CA ILE A 37 8.63 6.41 -1.70
C ILE A 37 9.69 6.12 -0.65
N ARG A 38 10.37 4.99 -0.76
CA ARG A 38 11.40 4.57 0.20
C ARG A 38 12.51 5.59 0.31
N TYR A 39 12.94 6.14 -0.83
CA TYR A 39 14.03 7.12 -0.86
C TYR A 39 13.54 8.57 -0.86
N ARG A 40 12.24 8.76 -0.72
CA ARG A 40 11.60 10.08 -0.65
C ARG A 40 11.94 10.94 -1.86
N ARG A 41 11.72 10.39 -3.03
CA ARG A 41 11.93 11.06 -4.31
C ARG A 41 10.62 11.24 -5.04
N ASN A 42 10.47 12.38 -5.69
CA ASN A 42 9.36 12.58 -6.60
C ASN A 42 9.50 11.64 -7.80
N PHE A 43 8.38 11.11 -8.25
CA PHE A 43 8.36 10.13 -9.32
C PHE A 43 7.10 10.32 -10.14
N SER A 44 7.24 10.23 -11.46
CA SER A 44 6.09 10.27 -12.34
C SER A 44 6.40 9.42 -13.56
N LYS A 45 5.59 8.41 -13.80
CA LYS A 45 5.75 7.53 -14.95
C LYS A 45 4.39 7.00 -15.34
N ALA A 46 4.03 7.15 -16.62
CA ALA A 46 2.74 6.72 -17.14
C ALA A 46 1.60 7.28 -16.28
N ASN A 47 0.81 6.43 -15.66
CA ASN A 47 -0.36 6.83 -14.89
C ASN A 47 -0.09 7.00 -13.38
N THR A 48 1.15 6.81 -12.93
CA THR A 48 1.48 6.74 -11.51
C THR A 48 2.44 7.85 -11.12
N SER A 49 2.16 8.54 -10.01
CA SER A 49 3.05 9.57 -9.50
C SER A 49 3.20 9.50 -7.99
N VAL A 50 4.36 9.93 -7.51
CA VAL A 50 4.70 10.06 -6.11
C VAL A 50 5.19 11.48 -5.89
N THR A 51 4.57 12.19 -4.97
CA THR A 51 4.97 13.54 -4.60
C THR A 51 5.33 13.57 -3.13
N CYS A 52 6.56 13.98 -2.84
CA CYS A 52 7.07 14.00 -1.48
C CYS A 52 6.98 15.40 -0.91
N TYR A 53 6.17 15.54 0.11
CA TYR A 53 6.09 16.74 0.93
C TYR A 53 6.85 16.49 2.23
N ARG A 54 7.03 17.52 3.02
CA ARG A 54 7.79 17.41 4.26
C ARG A 54 7.20 16.38 5.22
N GLU A 55 5.88 16.38 5.39
CA GLU A 55 5.21 15.57 6.40
C GLU A 55 4.48 14.37 5.81
N GLU A 56 4.27 14.36 4.50
CA GLU A 56 3.45 13.37 3.86
C GLU A 56 3.94 13.10 2.44
N ILE A 57 3.83 11.85 2.03
CA ILE A 57 4.10 11.45 0.64
C ILE A 57 2.76 11.06 0.04
N GLU A 58 2.43 11.63 -1.11
CA GLU A 58 1.18 11.34 -1.81
C GLU A 58 1.43 10.48 -3.03
N ILE A 59 0.63 9.45 -3.18
CA ILE A 59 0.68 8.55 -4.34
C ILE A 59 -0.62 8.72 -5.12
N ARG A 60 -0.51 8.95 -6.44
CA ARG A 60 -1.65 9.17 -7.31
C ARG A 60 -1.63 8.22 -8.48
N LEU A 61 -2.82 7.83 -8.91
CA LEU A 61 -3.06 7.04 -10.11
C LEU A 61 -4.00 7.84 -11.00
N HIS A 62 -3.58 8.14 -12.23
CA HIS A 62 -4.33 9.03 -13.14
C HIS A 62 -4.68 10.36 -12.47
N GLY A 63 -3.78 10.88 -11.64
CA GLY A 63 -4.00 12.13 -10.92
C GLY A 63 -4.88 12.02 -9.68
N ASN A 64 -5.44 10.86 -9.39
CA ASN A 64 -6.33 10.65 -8.25
C ASN A 64 -5.56 10.03 -7.08
N LEU A 65 -5.79 10.56 -5.89
CA LEU A 65 -5.10 10.10 -4.69
C LEU A 65 -5.47 8.65 -4.37
N ILE A 66 -4.47 7.79 -4.24
CA ILE A 66 -4.67 6.39 -3.86
C ILE A 66 -3.92 6.02 -2.58
N GLY A 67 -2.96 6.82 -2.16
CA GLY A 67 -2.24 6.52 -0.94
C GLY A 67 -1.52 7.72 -0.37
N THR A 68 -1.34 7.71 0.94
CA THR A 68 -0.49 8.67 1.63
C THR A 68 0.37 7.90 2.64
N VAL A 69 1.61 8.36 2.78
CA VAL A 69 2.54 7.81 3.77
C VAL A 69 3.00 8.96 4.66
N ASP A 70 2.76 8.82 5.94
CA ASP A 70 3.23 9.79 6.93
C ASP A 70 4.74 9.64 7.07
N THR A 71 5.50 10.73 6.90
CA THR A 71 6.97 10.65 6.90
C THR A 71 7.56 10.39 8.27
N ALA A 72 6.84 10.71 9.34
CA ALA A 72 7.33 10.48 10.70
C ALA A 72 7.06 9.05 11.16
N SER A 73 5.87 8.53 10.88
CA SER A 73 5.44 7.22 11.39
C SER A 73 5.50 6.11 10.37
N ASN A 74 5.64 6.45 9.09
CA ASN A 74 5.51 5.53 7.94
C ASN A 74 4.13 4.88 7.85
N GLN A 75 3.12 5.48 8.48
CA GLN A 75 1.78 4.96 8.38
C GLN A 75 1.21 5.18 6.99
N LEU A 76 0.68 4.12 6.42
CA LEU A 76 0.04 4.13 5.11
C LEU A 76 -1.47 4.30 5.27
N ARG A 77 -2.05 5.23 4.51
CA ARG A 77 -3.49 5.32 4.31
C ARG A 77 -3.77 5.04 2.85
N ILE A 78 -4.84 4.32 2.59
CA ILE A 78 -5.19 3.90 1.23
C ILE A 78 -6.53 4.46 0.81
N PHE A 79 -6.63 4.77 -0.50
CA PHE A 79 -7.81 5.38 -1.12
C PHE A 79 -8.03 4.69 -2.47
N ASP A 80 -9.28 4.65 -2.93
CA ASP A 80 -9.56 4.07 -4.24
C ASP A 80 -9.43 5.08 -5.39
N GLY A 81 -9.22 6.34 -5.09
CA GLY A 81 -9.12 7.37 -6.10
C GLY A 81 -10.43 7.66 -6.82
N GLY A 82 -11.54 7.15 -6.31
CA GLY A 82 -12.84 7.25 -6.93
C GLY A 82 -13.16 6.14 -7.92
N TRP A 83 -12.21 5.22 -8.17
CA TRP A 83 -12.40 4.15 -9.16
C TRP A 83 -11.81 2.84 -8.62
N GLN A 84 -12.68 1.87 -8.41
CA GLN A 84 -12.28 0.56 -7.91
C GLN A 84 -11.92 -0.36 -9.08
N THR A 85 -10.71 -0.18 -9.61
CA THR A 85 -10.23 -0.93 -10.77
C THR A 85 -9.16 -1.94 -10.36
N VAL A 86 -8.88 -2.88 -11.27
CA VAL A 86 -7.80 -3.86 -11.10
C VAL A 86 -6.46 -3.16 -10.91
N THR A 87 -6.22 -2.09 -11.68
CA THR A 87 -4.97 -1.34 -11.58
C THR A 87 -4.85 -0.64 -10.23
N THR A 88 -5.92 -0.01 -9.76
CA THR A 88 -5.92 0.61 -8.43
C THR A 88 -5.59 -0.42 -7.36
N LYS A 89 -6.28 -1.57 -7.39
CA LYS A 89 -6.06 -2.62 -6.40
C LYS A 89 -4.62 -3.14 -6.45
N SER A 90 -4.06 -3.28 -7.65
CA SER A 90 -2.66 -3.70 -7.79
C SER A 90 -1.70 -2.70 -7.14
N ARG A 91 -1.92 -1.40 -7.38
CA ARG A 91 -1.09 -0.37 -6.75
C ARG A 91 -1.22 -0.39 -5.23
N LEU A 92 -2.45 -0.53 -4.72
CA LEU A 92 -2.68 -0.58 -3.28
C LEU A 92 -2.00 -1.79 -2.64
N ASN A 93 -2.05 -2.94 -3.28
CA ASN A 93 -1.37 -4.12 -2.77
C ASN A 93 0.15 -3.95 -2.78
N ALA A 94 0.69 -3.27 -3.78
CA ALA A 94 2.12 -2.96 -3.80
C ALA A 94 2.51 -2.04 -2.64
N LEU A 95 1.68 -1.03 -2.35
CA LEU A 95 1.91 -0.14 -1.21
C LEU A 95 1.83 -0.90 0.11
N CYS A 96 0.83 -1.77 0.25
CA CYS A 96 0.71 -2.60 1.45
C CYS A 96 1.92 -3.50 1.64
N ASP A 97 2.41 -4.09 0.55
CA ASP A 97 3.57 -4.97 0.65
C ASP A 97 4.79 -4.24 1.21
N GLU A 98 4.96 -2.97 0.89
CA GLU A 98 6.09 -2.19 1.36
C GLU A 98 5.88 -1.64 2.78
N PHE A 99 4.68 -1.14 3.08
CA PHE A 99 4.44 -0.36 4.29
C PHE A 99 3.52 -1.02 5.31
N ALA A 100 2.78 -2.03 4.91
CA ALA A 100 1.87 -2.77 5.78
C ALA A 100 1.86 -4.24 5.35
N PRO A 101 2.97 -4.97 5.56
CA PRO A 101 3.23 -6.24 4.86
C PRO A 101 2.26 -7.37 5.16
N CYS A 102 1.48 -7.30 6.20
CA CYS A 102 0.47 -8.32 6.47
C CYS A 102 -0.88 -7.99 5.85
N MET A 103 -0.99 -6.83 5.22
CA MET A 103 -2.25 -6.31 4.73
C MET A 103 -2.40 -6.53 3.24
N GLY A 104 -3.64 -6.69 2.80
CA GLY A 104 -3.94 -6.79 1.39
C GLY A 104 -5.35 -6.36 1.08
N VAL A 105 -5.56 -5.84 -0.12
CA VAL A 105 -6.85 -5.42 -0.63
C VAL A 105 -7.35 -6.49 -1.60
N PHE A 106 -8.58 -6.93 -1.43
CA PHE A 106 -9.17 -7.90 -2.34
C PHE A 106 -10.63 -7.57 -2.59
N GLN A 107 -11.18 -8.17 -3.64
CA GLN A 107 -12.55 -7.97 -4.05
C GLN A 107 -13.32 -9.27 -3.92
N LYS A 108 -14.54 -9.17 -3.38
CA LYS A 108 -15.47 -10.30 -3.30
C LYS A 108 -16.88 -9.78 -3.50
N ASN A 109 -17.63 -10.37 -4.41
CA ASN A 109 -18.99 -9.95 -4.72
C ASN A 109 -19.08 -8.45 -5.03
N TRP A 110 -18.09 -7.95 -5.82
CA TRP A 110 -18.00 -6.55 -6.25
C TRP A 110 -17.60 -5.55 -5.17
N ASP A 111 -17.52 -5.99 -3.91
CA ASP A 111 -17.10 -5.12 -2.81
C ASP A 111 -15.61 -5.34 -2.49
N TRP A 112 -14.96 -4.25 -2.08
CA TRP A 112 -13.56 -4.32 -1.67
C TRP A 112 -13.43 -4.49 -0.17
N PHE A 113 -12.44 -5.30 0.20
CA PHE A 113 -12.12 -5.61 1.59
C PHE A 113 -10.62 -5.49 1.82
N VAL A 114 -10.26 -5.31 3.08
CA VAL A 114 -8.86 -5.33 3.52
C VAL A 114 -8.71 -6.49 4.49
N SER A 115 -7.71 -7.33 4.23
CA SER A 115 -7.41 -8.46 5.10
C SER A 115 -6.09 -8.26 5.82
N ASP A 116 -6.04 -8.77 7.05
CA ASP A 116 -4.81 -8.90 7.81
C ASP A 116 -4.50 -10.39 7.88
N ARG A 117 -3.44 -10.82 7.21
CA ARG A 117 -3.07 -12.23 7.15
C ARG A 117 -2.51 -12.76 8.45
N LEU A 118 -2.09 -11.86 9.34
CA LEU A 118 -1.56 -12.26 10.63
C LEU A 118 -2.66 -12.68 11.58
N THR A 119 -3.78 -11.96 11.57
CA THR A 119 -4.91 -12.21 12.48
C THR A 119 -6.10 -12.85 11.79
N ASN A 120 -6.07 -12.99 10.47
CA ASN A 120 -7.19 -13.44 9.63
C ASN A 120 -8.39 -12.50 9.72
N GLN A 121 -8.17 -11.27 10.15
CA GLN A 121 -9.22 -10.28 10.23
C GLN A 121 -9.51 -9.70 8.84
N VAL A 122 -10.79 -9.50 8.53
CA VAL A 122 -11.22 -8.89 7.27
C VAL A 122 -12.18 -7.77 7.60
N VAL A 123 -11.94 -6.60 7.01
CA VAL A 123 -12.81 -5.44 7.20
C VAL A 123 -13.16 -4.85 5.84
N PRO A 124 -14.31 -4.18 5.72
CA PRO A 124 -14.64 -3.48 4.48
C PRO A 124 -13.62 -2.38 4.18
N PHE A 125 -13.29 -2.23 2.91
CA PHE A 125 -12.43 -1.14 2.47
C PHE A 125 -13.19 0.19 2.56
N PHE A 126 -12.52 1.23 2.99
CA PHE A 126 -13.00 2.60 2.84
C PHE A 126 -11.81 3.53 2.57
N SER A 127 -12.01 4.53 1.72
CA SER A 127 -10.97 5.47 1.37
C SER A 127 -10.53 6.28 2.60
N GLY A 128 -9.22 6.37 2.79
CA GLY A 128 -8.64 7.07 3.92
C GLY A 128 -8.34 6.19 5.11
N MET A 129 -8.63 4.88 5.01
CA MET A 129 -8.33 3.98 6.13
C MET A 129 -6.83 3.81 6.31
N ALA A 130 -6.41 3.75 7.56
CA ALA A 130 -5.02 3.47 7.91
C ALA A 130 -4.80 1.96 7.96
N VAL A 131 -3.70 1.53 7.42
CA VAL A 131 -3.35 0.10 7.41
C VAL A 131 -1.96 -0.15 7.95
#